data_04f66f981df4dae0cb989cb2499b0b87
#
_entry.id   04f66f981df4dae0cb989cb2499b0b87
#
_cell.length_a   1.000
_cell.length_b   1.000
_cell.length_c   1.000
_cell.angle_alpha   90.00
_cell.angle_beta   90.00
_cell.angle_gamma   90.00
#
_symmetry.space_group_name_H-M   'P 1'
#
loop_
_entity.id
_entity.type
_entity.pdbx_description
1 polymer ?
#
loop_
_entity_poly.entity_id
_entity_poly.type
_entity_poly.pdbx_seq_one_letter_code
_entity_poly.pdbx_strand_id
1 'polypeptide(L)'
;MIRHIVLFKIKDEYKAEIPQLVRNFYGMKGKVEGLVDLEAGGDILGSERSYDLALVTLFTDRAAFDAYQTHPAHLPVKKRMHEVRSGSVACDFEVDEGEIAAKMKL
;
A
#
# COMPACT_ATOMS: atom_id res chain seq x y z
N MET A 1 -5.63 15.55 1.32
CA MET A 1 -5.57 14.10 1.15
C MET A 1 -4.32 13.54 1.81
N ILE A 2 -4.33 12.26 2.14
CA ILE A 2 -3.18 11.58 2.76
C ILE A 2 -2.63 10.53 1.80
N ARG A 3 -1.36 10.65 1.47
CA ARG A 3 -0.61 9.64 0.73
C ARG A 3 0.08 8.72 1.74
N HIS A 4 -0.18 7.44 1.65
CA HIS A 4 0.40 6.42 2.51
C HIS A 4 1.25 5.48 1.64
N ILE A 5 2.53 5.36 1.96
CA ILE A 5 3.48 4.53 1.23
C ILE A 5 4.11 3.53 2.19
N VAL A 6 4.07 2.25 1.83
CA VAL A 6 4.74 1.19 2.59
C VAL A 6 5.58 0.37 1.64
N LEU A 7 6.80 0.08 2.06
CA LEU A 7 7.69 -0.85 1.37
C LEU A 7 7.90 -2.06 2.28
N PHE A 8 7.80 -3.26 1.71
CA PHE A 8 7.90 -4.51 2.45
C PHE A 8 9.10 -5.33 2.00
N LYS A 9 9.82 -5.89 2.95
CA LYS A 9 10.73 -7.01 2.74
C LYS A 9 9.95 -8.29 3.01
N ILE A 10 10.00 -9.22 2.08
CA ILE A 10 9.31 -10.50 2.19
C ILE A 10 10.33 -11.58 2.55
N LYS A 11 9.97 -12.45 3.49
CA LYS A 11 10.81 -13.60 3.84
C LYS A 11 11.07 -14.43 2.60
N ASP A 12 12.27 -14.95 2.47
CA ASP A 12 12.69 -15.70 1.26
C ASP A 12 11.74 -16.82 0.89
N GLU A 13 11.25 -17.56 1.89
CA GLU A 13 10.31 -18.67 1.70
C GLU A 13 8.95 -18.26 1.15
N TYR A 14 8.60 -16.97 1.21
CA TYR A 14 7.31 -16.43 0.73
C TYR A 14 7.42 -15.54 -0.51
N LYS A 15 8.61 -15.40 -1.09
CA LYS A 15 8.78 -14.50 -2.25
C LYS A 15 7.96 -14.91 -3.46
N ALA A 16 7.71 -16.20 -3.64
CA ALA A 16 6.84 -16.67 -4.72
C ALA A 16 5.37 -16.23 -4.55
N GLU A 17 4.99 -15.79 -3.36
CA GLU A 17 3.63 -15.33 -3.06
C GLU A 17 3.42 -13.85 -3.43
N ILE A 18 4.46 -13.11 -3.79
CA ILE A 18 4.35 -11.66 -4.07
C ILE A 18 3.23 -11.32 -5.05
N PRO A 19 3.04 -12.01 -6.19
CA PRO A 19 1.92 -11.71 -7.08
C PRO A 19 0.56 -11.83 -6.40
N GLN A 20 0.37 -12.79 -5.50
CA GLN A 20 -0.88 -12.93 -4.75
C GLN A 20 -1.05 -11.82 -3.71
N LEU A 21 0.03 -11.40 -3.06
CA LEU A 21 0.00 -10.29 -2.11
C LEU A 21 -0.41 -9.00 -2.80
N VAL A 22 0.11 -8.75 -4.00
CA VAL A 22 -0.28 -7.61 -4.83
C VAL A 22 -1.78 -7.67 -5.15
N ARG A 23 -2.29 -8.82 -5.58
CA ARG A 23 -3.72 -9.00 -5.85
C ARG A 23 -4.58 -8.76 -4.61
N ASN A 24 -4.11 -9.19 -3.45
CA ASN A 24 -4.82 -8.96 -2.18
C ASN A 24 -4.98 -7.46 -1.90
N PHE A 25 -3.94 -6.66 -2.16
CA PHE A 25 -4.04 -5.20 -2.02
C PHE A 25 -5.06 -4.62 -3.00
N TYR A 26 -4.97 -4.98 -4.28
CA TYR A 26 -5.93 -4.50 -5.28
C TYR A 26 -7.36 -4.90 -4.96
N GLY A 27 -7.57 -6.02 -4.29
CA GLY A 27 -8.88 -6.47 -3.84
C GLY A 27 -9.57 -5.53 -2.84
N MET A 28 -8.85 -4.60 -2.24
CA MET A 28 -9.43 -3.59 -1.34
C MET A 28 -10.07 -2.42 -2.08
N LYS A 29 -9.78 -2.23 -3.36
CA LYS A 29 -10.35 -1.13 -4.14
C LYS A 29 -11.88 -1.20 -4.14
N GLY A 30 -12.51 -0.06 -3.87
CA GLY A 30 -13.96 0.04 -3.83
C GLY A 30 -14.62 -0.48 -2.55
N LYS A 31 -13.86 -1.03 -1.62
CA LYS A 31 -14.38 -1.61 -0.37
C LYS A 31 -14.10 -0.77 0.87
N VAL A 32 -13.22 0.22 0.76
CA VAL A 32 -12.80 1.05 1.89
C VAL A 32 -13.21 2.49 1.63
N GLU A 33 -14.09 3.02 2.48
CA GLU A 33 -14.51 4.42 2.38
C GLU A 33 -13.32 5.34 2.55
N GLY A 34 -13.23 6.35 1.67
CA GLY A 34 -12.15 7.32 1.70
C GLY A 34 -10.85 6.86 1.07
N LEU A 35 -10.74 5.60 0.66
CA LEU A 35 -9.62 5.13 -0.14
C LEU A 35 -9.86 5.52 -1.60
N VAL A 36 -9.13 6.55 -2.06
CA VAL A 36 -9.33 7.18 -3.38
C VAL A 36 -8.54 6.46 -4.46
N ASP A 37 -7.32 6.03 -4.12
CA ASP A 37 -6.44 5.36 -5.08
C ASP A 37 -5.56 4.36 -4.35
N LEU A 38 -5.18 3.31 -5.08
CA LEU A 38 -4.31 2.26 -4.57
C LEU A 38 -3.51 1.69 -5.73
N GLU A 39 -2.19 1.61 -5.53
CA GLU A 39 -1.29 0.90 -6.42
C GLU A 39 -0.40 0.00 -5.58
N ALA A 40 -0.09 -1.16 -6.11
CA ALA A 40 0.84 -2.09 -5.48
C ALA A 40 1.63 -2.83 -6.56
N GLY A 41 2.86 -3.20 -6.23
CA GLY A 41 3.70 -3.92 -7.19
C GLY A 41 4.91 -4.55 -6.53
N GLY A 42 5.39 -5.63 -7.12
CA GLY A 42 6.64 -6.26 -6.73
C GLY A 42 7.84 -5.57 -7.35
N ASP A 43 8.96 -5.60 -6.66
CA ASP A 43 10.21 -5.04 -7.15
C ASP A 43 10.68 -5.76 -8.43
N ILE A 44 11.23 -4.98 -9.35
CA ILE A 44 11.76 -5.52 -10.62
C ILE A 44 13.28 -5.44 -10.74
N LEU A 45 13.95 -4.78 -9.79
CA LEU A 45 15.38 -4.49 -9.91
C LEU A 45 16.26 -5.43 -9.08
N GLY A 46 15.85 -5.77 -7.87
CA GLY A 46 16.59 -6.68 -6.99
C GLY A 46 17.94 -6.14 -6.53
N SER A 47 18.07 -4.80 -6.37
CA SER A 47 19.32 -4.20 -5.90
C SER A 47 19.47 -4.33 -4.38
N GLU A 48 20.66 -4.01 -3.87
CA GLU A 48 20.91 -4.00 -2.41
C GLU A 48 19.96 -3.06 -1.66
N ARG A 49 19.50 -2.01 -2.32
CA ARG A 49 18.59 -1.01 -1.75
C ARG A 49 17.12 -1.35 -1.92
N SER A 50 16.81 -2.36 -2.74
CA SER A 50 15.43 -2.67 -3.10
C SER A 50 14.71 -3.39 -1.96
N TYR A 51 13.48 -2.93 -1.67
CA TYR A 51 12.50 -3.73 -0.97
C TYR A 51 11.77 -4.62 -1.98
N ASP A 52 10.94 -5.55 -1.51
CA ASP A 52 10.37 -6.58 -2.39
C ASP A 52 9.00 -6.22 -2.94
N LEU A 53 8.27 -5.36 -2.23
CA LEU A 53 6.88 -5.03 -2.55
C LEU A 53 6.58 -3.61 -2.08
N ALA A 54 5.89 -2.85 -2.91
CA ALA A 54 5.41 -1.50 -2.55
C ALA A 54 3.90 -1.43 -2.56
N LEU A 55 3.35 -0.69 -1.60
CA LEU A 55 1.95 -0.30 -1.54
C LEU A 55 1.88 1.21 -1.48
N VAL A 56 1.12 1.83 -2.39
CA VAL A 56 0.91 3.28 -2.42
C VAL A 56 -0.59 3.54 -2.42
N THR A 57 -1.07 4.23 -1.40
CA THR A 57 -2.50 4.52 -1.26
C THR A 57 -2.74 6.02 -1.10
N LEU A 58 -3.95 6.45 -1.43
CA LEU A 58 -4.39 7.83 -1.26
C LEU A 58 -5.74 7.84 -0.54
N PHE A 59 -5.82 8.56 0.57
CA PHE A 59 -7.04 8.71 1.36
C PHE A 59 -7.55 10.14 1.32
N THR A 60 -8.87 10.31 1.42
CA THR A 60 -9.51 11.63 1.39
C THR A 60 -9.02 12.52 2.51
N ASP A 61 -8.79 11.97 3.71
CA ASP A 61 -8.37 12.72 4.89
C ASP A 61 -7.76 11.78 5.95
N ARG A 62 -7.32 12.36 7.05
CA ARG A 62 -6.72 11.61 8.15
C ARG A 62 -7.71 10.65 8.81
N ALA A 63 -8.98 11.04 8.92
CA ALA A 63 -9.99 10.17 9.53
C ALA A 63 -10.20 8.89 8.72
N ALA A 64 -10.23 9.00 7.39
CA ALA A 64 -10.33 7.84 6.50
C ALA A 64 -9.09 6.93 6.63
N PHE A 65 -7.91 7.53 6.70
CA PHE A 65 -6.66 6.78 6.90
C PHE A 65 -6.67 6.04 8.23
N ASP A 66 -7.08 6.70 9.31
CA ASP A 66 -7.15 6.06 10.64
C ASP A 66 -8.17 4.91 10.66
N ALA A 67 -9.34 5.10 10.04
CA ALA A 67 -10.38 4.08 9.96
C ALA A 67 -9.92 2.84 9.15
N TYR A 68 -9.09 3.04 8.14
CA TYR A 68 -8.52 1.98 7.32
C TYR A 68 -7.75 0.96 8.16
N GLN A 69 -7.07 1.38 9.23
CA GLN A 69 -6.22 0.51 10.04
C GLN A 69 -6.97 -0.70 10.61
N THR A 70 -8.25 -0.53 10.91
CA THR A 70 -9.10 -1.58 11.50
C THR A 70 -10.24 -2.02 10.59
N HIS A 71 -10.23 -1.58 9.33
CA HIS A 71 -11.31 -1.90 8.38
C HIS A 71 -11.37 -3.39 8.07
N PRO A 72 -12.56 -4.01 8.03
CA PRO A 72 -12.70 -5.45 7.74
C PRO A 72 -12.07 -5.90 6.42
N ALA A 73 -12.06 -5.05 5.39
CA ALA A 73 -11.40 -5.36 4.11
C ALA A 73 -9.87 -5.34 4.22
N HIS A 74 -9.32 -4.58 5.17
CA HIS A 74 -7.87 -4.46 5.37
C HIS A 74 -7.32 -5.55 6.31
N LEU A 75 -8.08 -5.93 7.33
CA LEU A 75 -7.56 -6.82 8.39
C LEU A 75 -6.96 -8.14 7.87
N PRO A 76 -7.61 -8.91 6.96
CA PRO A 76 -7.02 -10.15 6.47
C PRO A 76 -5.77 -9.90 5.60
N VAL A 77 -5.74 -8.83 4.83
CA VAL A 77 -4.58 -8.45 4.02
C VAL A 77 -3.42 -8.08 4.95
N LYS A 78 -3.68 -7.28 5.96
CA LYS A 78 -2.72 -6.86 6.98
C LYS A 78 -2.15 -8.07 7.73
N LYS A 79 -3.02 -9.01 8.12
CA LYS A 79 -2.62 -10.23 8.82
C LYS A 79 -1.63 -11.04 7.98
N ARG A 80 -1.93 -11.24 6.69
CA ARG A 80 -1.04 -12.00 5.80
C ARG A 80 0.30 -11.30 5.63
N MET A 81 0.30 -9.97 5.50
CA MET A 81 1.55 -9.22 5.41
C MET A 81 2.42 -9.39 6.66
N HIS A 82 1.82 -9.39 7.84
CA HIS A 82 2.55 -9.65 9.08
C HIS A 82 3.19 -11.04 9.12
N GLU A 83 2.54 -12.03 8.53
CA GLU A 83 3.07 -13.40 8.49
C GLU A 83 4.26 -13.55 7.54
N VAL A 84 4.23 -12.86 6.39
CA VAL A 84 5.20 -13.09 5.30
C VAL A 84 6.34 -12.08 5.25
N ARG A 85 6.20 -10.91 5.89
CA ARG A 85 7.24 -9.89 5.85
C ARG A 85 8.34 -10.13 6.88
N SER A 86 9.57 -9.81 6.51
CA SER A 86 10.70 -9.73 7.44
C SER A 86 10.91 -8.31 7.95
N GLY A 87 10.35 -7.31 7.27
CA GLY A 87 10.42 -5.92 7.67
C GLY A 87 9.57 -5.03 6.79
N SER A 88 9.34 -3.80 7.24
CA SER A 88 8.66 -2.78 6.46
C SER A 88 9.08 -1.40 6.90
N VAL A 89 8.94 -0.45 5.98
CA VAL A 89 9.13 0.98 6.25
C VAL A 89 7.94 1.72 5.66
N ALA A 90 7.59 2.86 6.26
CA ALA A 90 6.44 3.64 5.82
C ALA A 90 6.74 5.13 5.84
N CYS A 91 6.03 5.86 5.00
CA CYS A 91 6.01 7.31 5.01
C CYS A 91 4.61 7.79 4.64
N ASP A 92 4.04 8.65 5.46
CA ASP A 92 2.69 9.17 5.29
C ASP A 92 2.76 10.69 5.24
N PHE A 93 2.14 11.30 4.22
CA PHE A 93 2.22 12.75 4.07
C PHE A 93 0.94 13.32 3.47
N GLU A 94 0.71 14.59 3.75
CA GLU A 94 -0.43 15.32 3.19
C GLU A 94 -0.15 15.71 1.75
N VAL A 95 -1.16 15.56 0.89
CA VAL A 95 -1.10 15.95 -0.51
C VAL A 95 -2.18 16.98 -0.78
N ASP A 96 -1.81 18.05 -1.44
CA ASP A 96 -2.75 19.07 -1.88
C ASP A 96 -3.56 18.58 -3.07
N GLU A 97 -4.90 18.75 -3.02
CA GLU A 97 -5.78 18.33 -4.12
C GLU A 97 -5.46 19.05 -5.43
N GLY A 98 -5.05 20.31 -5.35
CA GLY A 98 -4.65 21.08 -6.53
C GLY A 98 -3.39 20.53 -7.18
N GLU A 99 -2.44 20.08 -6.39
CA GLU A 99 -1.21 19.44 -6.89
C GLU A 99 -1.50 18.12 -7.59
N ILE A 100 -2.42 17.32 -7.02
CA ILE A 100 -2.83 16.06 -7.63
C ILE A 100 -3.51 16.32 -8.97
N ALA A 101 -4.43 17.28 -9.04
CA ALA A 101 -5.11 17.65 -10.26
C ALA A 101 -4.14 18.15 -11.33
N ALA A 102 -3.13 18.93 -10.94
CA ALA A 102 -2.09 19.41 -11.86
C ALA A 102 -1.27 18.25 -12.43
N LYS A 103 -0.90 17.26 -11.60
CA LYS A 103 -0.17 16.06 -12.04
C LYS A 103 -0.99 15.22 -13.01
N MET A 104 -2.30 15.12 -12.79
CA MET A 104 -3.19 14.34 -13.67
C MET A 104 -3.37 14.97 -15.05
N LYS A 105 -3.07 16.25 -15.21
CA LYS A 105 -3.13 16.95 -16.49
C LYS A 105 -1.86 16.79 -17.33
N LEU A 106 -0.81 16.28 -16.74
CA LEU A 106 0.45 16.05 -17.44
C LEU A 106 0.39 14.73 -18.20
#